data_8a0932ee2dbc8e9bd571a1fc54ec9802
#
_entry.id   8a0932ee2dbc8e9bd571a1fc54ec9802
#
_cell.length_a   1.000
_cell.length_b   1.000
_cell.length_c   1.000
_cell.angle_alpha   90.00
_cell.angle_beta   90.00
_cell.angle_gamma   90.00
#
_symmetry.space_group_name_H-M   'P 1'
#
loop_
_entity.id
_entity.type
_entity.pdbx_description
1 polymer ?
#
loop_
_entity_poly.entity_id
_entity_poly.type
_entity_poly.pdbx_seq_one_letter_code
_entity_poly.pdbx_strand_id
1 'polypeptide(L)'
;MKKLVLIVLVALFSVQLMAQRVPSEKKMSISAGVLQGGGGLVGADFEFMLGNHFSAQAGIGLTSFGAGINYHFKPFINSSMISLLYWHQGIGNTYTQALLGPVYTFRAPKVFQFQIGLGAKVGEGPKIPEANKNVPLMLLYSIGVYFPL
;
A
#
# COMPACT_ATOMS: atom_id res chain seq x y z
N MET A 1 14.68 0.93 -24.74
CA MET A 1 13.85 0.41 -23.63
C MET A 1 14.69 -0.21 -22.52
N LYS A 2 15.58 -1.21 -22.75
CA LYS A 2 16.39 -1.88 -21.70
C LYS A 2 17.26 -0.91 -20.88
N LYS A 3 17.88 0.10 -21.50
CA LYS A 3 18.68 1.12 -20.80
C LYS A 3 17.86 2.03 -19.89
N LEU A 4 16.63 2.37 -20.27
CA LEU A 4 15.73 3.19 -19.45
C LEU A 4 15.28 2.44 -18.20
N VAL A 5 14.94 1.16 -18.33
CA VAL A 5 14.58 0.29 -17.22
C VAL A 5 15.75 0.14 -16.22
N LEU A 6 16.97 0.02 -16.72
CA LEU A 6 18.15 -0.07 -15.86
C LEU A 6 18.40 1.23 -15.09
N ILE A 7 18.24 2.40 -15.75
CA ILE A 7 18.39 3.71 -15.11
C ILE A 7 17.33 3.90 -14.00
N VAL A 8 16.09 3.53 -14.27
CA VAL A 8 15.01 3.61 -13.28
C VAL A 8 15.27 2.66 -12.10
N LEU A 9 15.75 1.44 -12.34
CA LEU A 9 16.14 0.49 -11.31
C LEU A 9 17.30 1.02 -10.46
N VAL A 10 18.35 1.57 -11.09
CA VAL A 10 19.50 2.16 -10.38
C VAL A 10 19.09 3.39 -9.59
N ALA A 11 18.21 4.25 -10.12
CA ALA A 11 17.67 5.40 -9.42
C ALA A 11 16.83 5.01 -8.21
N LEU A 12 15.99 3.96 -8.32
CA LEU A 12 15.22 3.41 -7.21
C LEU A 12 16.12 2.80 -6.13
N PHE A 13 17.21 2.14 -6.51
CA PHE A 13 18.20 1.59 -5.58
C PHE A 13 19.02 2.68 -4.86
N SER A 14 19.42 3.75 -5.57
CA SER A 14 20.20 4.85 -4.99
C SER A 14 19.38 5.69 -4.01
N VAL A 15 18.08 5.86 -4.22
CA VAL A 15 17.20 6.51 -3.24
C VAL A 15 17.11 5.73 -1.93
N GLN A 16 17.23 4.41 -1.96
CA GLN A 16 17.26 3.58 -0.74
C GLN A 16 18.56 3.71 0.06
N LEU A 17 19.69 3.93 -0.58
CA LEU A 17 21.00 4.08 0.08
C LEU A 17 21.14 5.43 0.80
N MET A 18 20.49 6.48 0.32
CA MET A 18 20.56 7.82 0.93
C MET A 18 19.62 8.01 2.14
N ALA A 19 18.69 7.09 2.37
CA ALA A 19 17.79 7.15 3.50
C ALA A 19 18.37 6.43 4.74
N GLN A 20 19.43 6.95 5.32
CA GLN A 20 19.78 6.59 6.69
C GLN A 20 18.68 7.10 7.62
N ARG A 21 17.72 6.22 7.90
CA ARG A 21 16.58 6.55 8.77
C ARG A 21 17.01 6.45 10.21
N VAL A 22 16.70 7.47 10.98
CA VAL A 22 16.73 7.36 12.44
C VAL A 22 15.71 6.29 12.83
N PRO A 23 16.10 5.25 13.59
CA PRO A 23 15.19 4.25 14.08
C PRO A 23 14.04 4.91 14.85
N SER A 24 12.82 4.51 14.57
CA SER A 24 11.67 4.93 15.37
C SER A 24 11.36 3.84 16.38
N GLU A 25 11.34 4.17 17.64
CA GLU A 25 10.86 3.27 18.72
C GLU A 25 9.32 3.11 18.69
N LYS A 26 8.65 3.92 17.91
CA LYS A 26 7.20 3.91 17.74
C LYS A 26 6.76 2.63 17.06
N LYS A 27 5.65 2.06 17.52
CA LYS A 27 5.10 0.78 17.02
C LYS A 27 3.82 0.93 16.21
N MET A 28 3.31 2.14 16.08
CA MET A 28 2.09 2.44 15.34
C MET A 28 2.33 3.52 14.30
N SER A 29 1.53 3.52 13.25
CA SER A 29 1.48 4.63 12.31
C SER A 29 0.07 4.82 11.75
N ILE A 30 -0.24 6.06 11.44
CA ILE A 30 -1.39 6.40 10.61
C ILE A 30 -0.87 6.94 9.28
N SER A 31 -1.46 6.50 8.19
CA SER A 31 -1.21 7.09 6.88
C SER A 31 -2.52 7.58 6.26
N ALA A 32 -2.43 8.63 5.45
CA ALA A 32 -3.58 9.17 4.73
C ALA A 32 -3.16 9.64 3.34
N GLY A 33 -4.03 9.49 2.36
CA GLY A 33 -3.70 9.89 0.99
C GLY A 33 -4.73 9.49 -0.05
N VAL A 34 -4.27 9.56 -1.29
CA VAL A 34 -5.05 9.19 -2.47
C VAL A 34 -4.90 7.69 -2.72
N LEU A 35 -6.01 7.02 -2.98
CA LEU A 35 -6.12 5.56 -3.22
C LEU A 35 -5.65 4.71 -2.02
N GLN A 36 -5.63 5.27 -0.81
CA GLN A 36 -5.43 4.54 0.44
C GLN A 36 -6.75 4.01 1.01
N GLY A 37 -6.67 3.21 2.08
CA GLY A 37 -7.86 2.67 2.71
C GLY A 37 -8.64 1.70 1.82
N GLY A 38 -7.95 0.78 1.13
CA GLY A 38 -8.58 -0.19 0.25
C GLY A 38 -8.86 0.31 -1.17
N GLY A 39 -8.14 1.34 -1.63
CA GLY A 39 -8.26 1.88 -2.98
C GLY A 39 -9.38 2.92 -3.15
N GLY A 40 -9.85 3.53 -2.09
CA GLY A 40 -10.76 4.69 -2.15
C GLY A 40 -10.05 5.94 -2.64
N LEU A 41 -10.79 6.88 -3.26
CA LEU A 41 -10.22 8.14 -3.76
C LEU A 41 -9.40 8.87 -2.70
N VAL A 42 -9.91 8.91 -1.48
CA VAL A 42 -9.20 9.39 -0.29
C VAL A 42 -9.42 8.37 0.81
N GLY A 43 -8.37 8.05 1.54
CA GLY A 43 -8.45 7.08 2.61
C GLY A 43 -7.33 7.23 3.63
N ALA A 44 -7.44 6.45 4.68
CA ALA A 44 -6.44 6.35 5.73
C ALA A 44 -6.25 4.89 6.13
N ASP A 45 -5.01 4.56 6.50
CA ASP A 45 -4.66 3.24 7.04
C ASP A 45 -4.02 3.43 8.42
N PHE A 46 -4.40 2.55 9.33
CA PHE A 46 -3.76 2.37 10.63
C PHE A 46 -2.90 1.13 10.58
N GLU A 47 -1.69 1.22 11.07
CA GLU A 47 -0.72 0.12 11.12
C GLU A 47 -0.17 -0.04 12.53
N PHE A 48 0.02 -1.30 12.93
CA PHE A 48 0.56 -1.69 14.22
C PHE A 48 1.62 -2.77 14.06
N MET A 49 2.82 -2.56 14.64
CA MET A 49 3.90 -3.54 14.66
C MET A 49 3.55 -4.70 15.61
N LEU A 50 3.52 -5.92 15.07
CA LEU A 50 3.33 -7.17 15.82
C LEU A 50 4.65 -7.72 16.37
N GLY A 51 5.76 -7.30 15.80
CA GLY A 51 7.12 -7.71 16.15
C GLY A 51 8.15 -6.82 15.48
N ASN A 52 9.37 -7.28 15.37
CA ASN A 52 10.45 -6.46 14.83
C ASN A 52 10.27 -6.12 13.34
N HIS A 53 9.77 -7.05 12.55
CA HIS A 53 9.63 -6.87 11.09
C HIS A 53 8.18 -7.00 10.60
N PHE A 54 7.29 -7.52 11.41
CA PHE A 54 5.90 -7.75 11.01
C PHE A 54 4.97 -6.71 11.60
N SER A 55 4.05 -6.24 10.79
CA SER A 55 2.92 -5.40 11.22
C SER A 55 1.62 -5.86 10.59
N ALA A 56 0.52 -5.47 11.20
CA ALA A 56 -0.81 -5.55 10.61
C ALA A 56 -1.31 -4.15 10.29
N GLN A 57 -2.05 -4.02 9.19
CA GLN A 57 -2.71 -2.77 8.85
C GLN A 57 -4.18 -2.98 8.53
N ALA A 58 -4.97 -1.97 8.80
CA ALA A 58 -6.35 -1.85 8.39
C ALA A 58 -6.63 -0.41 7.98
N GLY A 59 -7.43 -0.21 6.96
CA GLY A 59 -7.72 1.09 6.41
C GLY A 59 -9.14 1.25 5.93
N ILE A 60 -9.56 2.47 5.88
CA ILE A 60 -10.86 2.89 5.35
C ILE A 60 -10.65 4.04 4.36
N GLY A 61 -11.42 4.03 3.29
CA GLY A 61 -11.47 5.11 2.32
C GLY A 61 -12.92 5.52 2.05
N LEU A 62 -13.09 6.51 1.21
CA LEU A 62 -14.41 6.83 0.69
C LEU A 62 -14.93 5.62 -0.07
N THR A 63 -15.95 4.96 0.46
CA THR A 63 -16.57 3.76 -0.09
C THR A 63 -15.64 2.55 -0.28
N SER A 64 -14.58 2.44 0.52
CA SER A 64 -13.64 1.32 0.45
C SER A 64 -13.10 0.97 1.84
N PHE A 65 -12.57 -0.24 1.98
CA PHE A 65 -11.76 -0.63 3.14
C PHE A 65 -10.70 -1.63 2.71
N GLY A 66 -9.67 -1.75 3.53
CA GLY A 66 -8.59 -2.71 3.28
C GLY A 66 -8.00 -3.22 4.57
N ALA A 67 -7.30 -4.35 4.45
CA ALA A 67 -6.52 -4.91 5.54
C ALA A 67 -5.34 -5.70 4.97
N GLY A 68 -4.31 -5.90 5.79
CA GLY A 68 -3.19 -6.71 5.37
C GLY A 68 -2.13 -6.90 6.44
N ILE A 69 -1.13 -7.67 6.04
CA ILE A 69 0.08 -7.93 6.81
C ILE A 69 1.28 -7.39 6.06
N ASN A 70 2.23 -6.84 6.79
CA ASN A 70 3.40 -6.20 6.22
C ASN A 70 4.68 -6.82 6.79
N TYR A 71 5.70 -6.88 5.95
CA TYR A 71 7.06 -7.19 6.34
C TYR A 71 7.97 -5.99 6.08
N HIS A 72 8.47 -5.38 7.15
CA HIS A 72 9.39 -4.26 7.12
C HIS A 72 10.82 -4.71 6.84
N PHE A 73 11.51 -4.05 5.92
CA PHE A 73 12.91 -4.37 5.62
C PHE A 73 13.87 -4.03 6.77
N LYS A 74 13.48 -3.09 7.63
CA LYS A 74 14.16 -2.78 8.88
C LYS A 74 13.16 -2.86 10.04
N PRO A 75 13.60 -3.16 11.28
CA PRO A 75 12.71 -3.39 12.42
C PRO A 75 12.10 -2.08 12.98
N PHE A 76 11.60 -1.22 12.11
CA PHE A 76 11.03 0.08 12.46
C PHE A 76 9.79 0.37 11.64
N ILE A 77 8.78 0.97 12.29
CA ILE A 77 7.50 1.34 11.67
C ILE A 77 7.66 2.31 10.47
N ASN A 78 8.70 3.12 10.45
CA ASN A 78 9.01 4.04 9.37
C ASN A 78 9.82 3.41 8.22
N SER A 79 10.08 2.11 8.26
CA SER A 79 10.78 1.39 7.19
C SER A 79 9.88 1.16 5.97
N SER A 80 10.46 1.08 4.78
CA SER A 80 9.78 0.53 3.62
C SER A 80 9.47 -0.96 3.86
N MET A 81 8.43 -1.45 3.22
CA MET A 81 7.90 -2.78 3.49
C MET A 81 7.31 -3.43 2.24
N ILE A 82 7.18 -4.73 2.30
CA ILE A 82 6.36 -5.53 1.40
C ILE A 82 5.14 -6.01 2.18
N SER A 83 3.99 -5.99 1.52
CA SER A 83 2.70 -6.26 2.15
C SER A 83 1.91 -7.24 1.34
N LEU A 84 1.10 -8.05 2.00
CA LEU A 84 -0.02 -8.74 1.36
C LEU A 84 -1.29 -7.99 1.76
N LEU A 85 -1.90 -7.29 0.80
CA LEU A 85 -3.05 -6.41 1.04
C LEU A 85 -4.31 -6.95 0.39
N TYR A 86 -5.41 -6.88 1.12
CA TYR A 86 -6.76 -7.02 0.64
C TYR A 86 -7.38 -5.62 0.49
N TRP A 87 -7.88 -5.30 -0.69
CA TRP A 87 -8.60 -4.07 -1.01
C TRP A 87 -10.03 -4.38 -1.40
N HIS A 88 -10.98 -3.78 -0.71
CA HIS A 88 -12.40 -3.88 -1.00
C HIS A 88 -12.89 -2.52 -1.54
N GLN A 89 -13.24 -2.48 -2.81
CA GLN A 89 -13.63 -1.26 -3.51
C GLN A 89 -15.14 -1.18 -3.69
N GLY A 90 -15.74 -0.17 -3.09
CA GLY A 90 -17.19 0.02 -3.02
C GLY A 90 -17.81 -0.70 -1.82
N ILE A 91 -18.94 -0.22 -1.34
CA ILE A 91 -19.70 -0.77 -0.22
C ILE A 91 -21.17 -0.89 -0.62
N GLY A 92 -21.81 -2.00 -0.28
CA GLY A 92 -23.22 -2.24 -0.62
C GLY A 92 -23.48 -2.15 -2.11
N ASN A 93 -24.41 -1.30 -2.52
CA ASN A 93 -24.78 -1.14 -3.93
C ASN A 93 -23.70 -0.48 -4.80
N THR A 94 -22.63 0.04 -4.20
CA THR A 94 -21.47 0.63 -4.91
C THR A 94 -20.31 -0.33 -5.01
N TYR A 95 -20.44 -1.56 -4.50
CA TYR A 95 -19.37 -2.55 -4.56
C TYR A 95 -18.99 -2.87 -6.01
N THR A 96 -17.71 -2.72 -6.30
CA THR A 96 -17.13 -2.97 -7.62
C THR A 96 -16.33 -4.26 -7.63
N GLN A 97 -15.32 -4.37 -6.77
CA GLN A 97 -14.43 -5.53 -6.76
C GLN A 97 -13.65 -5.63 -5.44
N ALA A 98 -13.13 -6.83 -5.19
CA ALA A 98 -12.14 -7.06 -4.15
C ALA A 98 -10.84 -7.59 -4.79
N LEU A 99 -9.71 -7.07 -4.31
CA LEU A 99 -8.38 -7.38 -4.81
C LEU A 99 -7.50 -7.86 -3.65
N LEU A 100 -6.69 -8.88 -3.91
CA LEU A 100 -5.70 -9.39 -2.96
C LEU A 100 -4.36 -9.53 -3.66
N GLY A 101 -3.29 -9.00 -3.07
CA GLY A 101 -1.98 -9.17 -3.69
C GLY A 101 -0.82 -8.49 -2.99
N PRO A 102 0.40 -8.75 -3.47
CA PRO A 102 1.61 -8.15 -2.96
C PRO A 102 1.72 -6.68 -3.35
N VAL A 103 2.09 -5.86 -2.38
CA VAL A 103 2.30 -4.42 -2.54
C VAL A 103 3.62 -4.02 -1.89
N TYR A 104 4.44 -3.30 -2.62
CA TYR A 104 5.61 -2.63 -2.09
C TYR A 104 5.25 -1.23 -1.63
N THR A 105 5.59 -0.89 -0.39
CA THR A 105 5.41 0.45 0.17
C THR A 105 6.76 1.09 0.41
N PHE A 106 7.04 2.15 -0.33
CA PHE A 106 8.15 3.03 -0.06
C PHE A 106 7.75 4.08 0.97
N ARG A 107 8.55 4.24 2.02
CA ARG A 107 8.44 5.32 3.00
C ARG A 107 9.66 6.21 2.94
N ALA A 108 9.47 7.50 2.69
CA ALA A 108 10.54 8.48 2.74
C ALA A 108 10.91 8.80 4.21
N PRO A 109 12.09 9.37 4.47
CA PRO A 109 12.55 9.65 5.84
C PRO A 109 11.66 10.61 6.65
N LYS A 110 10.85 11.43 5.96
CA LYS A 110 9.94 12.38 6.63
C LYS A 110 8.54 11.78 6.75
N VAL A 111 7.64 12.19 5.91
CA VAL A 111 6.20 11.86 6.03
C VAL A 111 5.60 11.26 4.75
N PHE A 112 6.35 11.21 3.67
CA PHE A 112 5.84 10.75 2.38
C PHE A 112 5.87 9.23 2.28
N GLN A 113 4.80 8.64 1.73
CA GLN A 113 4.77 7.25 1.31
C GLN A 113 4.14 7.07 -0.07
N PHE A 114 4.58 6.01 -0.74
CA PHE A 114 4.06 5.57 -2.03
C PHE A 114 3.94 4.06 -2.01
N GLN A 115 2.84 3.53 -2.54
CA GLN A 115 2.59 2.10 -2.66
C GLN A 115 2.44 1.73 -4.14
N ILE A 116 2.95 0.56 -4.50
CA ILE A 116 2.75 -0.04 -5.82
C ILE A 116 2.76 -1.57 -5.71
N GLY A 117 1.85 -2.22 -6.41
CA GLY A 117 1.73 -3.66 -6.36
C GLY A 117 0.77 -4.21 -7.41
N LEU A 118 0.51 -5.50 -7.30
CA LEU A 118 -0.42 -6.21 -8.18
C LEU A 118 -1.44 -6.96 -7.31
N GLY A 119 -2.71 -6.77 -7.60
CA GLY A 119 -3.80 -7.46 -6.93
C GLY A 119 -4.52 -8.41 -7.86
N ALA A 120 -4.64 -9.65 -7.45
CA ALA A 120 -5.56 -10.59 -8.09
C ALA A 120 -7.00 -10.28 -7.66
N LYS A 121 -7.92 -10.32 -8.60
CA LYS A 121 -9.34 -10.13 -8.31
C LYS A 121 -9.88 -11.37 -7.59
N VAL A 122 -10.35 -11.18 -6.36
CA VAL A 122 -10.91 -12.24 -5.50
C VAL A 122 -12.41 -12.08 -5.26
N GLY A 123 -13.00 -10.99 -5.73
CA GLY A 123 -14.44 -10.76 -5.66
C GLY A 123 -14.91 -9.75 -6.70
N GLU A 124 -16.12 -9.91 -7.16
CA GLU A 124 -16.80 -9.02 -8.12
C GLU A 124 -18.09 -8.51 -7.53
N GLY A 125 -18.34 -7.23 -7.71
CA GLY A 125 -19.56 -6.57 -7.27
C GLY A 125 -20.48 -6.20 -8.43
N PRO A 126 -21.72 -5.81 -8.13
CA PRO A 126 -22.71 -5.46 -9.14
C PRO A 126 -22.34 -4.22 -9.98
N LYS A 127 -21.43 -3.39 -9.49
CA LYS A 127 -20.99 -2.15 -10.15
C LYS A 127 -19.60 -2.25 -10.78
N ILE A 128 -19.12 -3.48 -11.03
CA ILE A 128 -17.84 -3.65 -11.73
C ILE A 128 -17.93 -3.05 -13.14
N PRO A 129 -16.99 -2.16 -13.54
CA PRO A 129 -16.94 -1.66 -14.92
C PRO A 129 -16.72 -2.80 -15.91
N GLU A 130 -17.37 -2.74 -17.07
CA GLU A 130 -17.24 -3.77 -18.12
C GLU A 130 -15.78 -4.02 -18.52
N ALA A 131 -14.97 -2.96 -18.58
CA ALA A 131 -13.54 -3.06 -18.87
C ALA A 131 -12.76 -3.91 -17.85
N ASN A 132 -13.25 -4.02 -16.61
CA ASN A 132 -12.58 -4.74 -15.54
C ASN A 132 -13.12 -6.16 -15.31
N LYS A 133 -14.25 -6.54 -15.92
CA LYS A 133 -14.88 -7.85 -15.70
C LYS A 133 -13.94 -9.02 -16.00
N ASN A 134 -13.19 -8.92 -17.09
CA ASN A 134 -12.31 -10.01 -17.55
C ASN A 134 -10.84 -9.79 -17.18
N VAL A 135 -10.53 -8.82 -16.33
CA VAL A 135 -9.15 -8.54 -15.90
C VAL A 135 -8.88 -9.24 -14.56
N PRO A 136 -8.10 -10.32 -14.57
CA PRO A 136 -7.83 -11.08 -13.34
C PRO A 136 -6.80 -10.42 -12.43
N LEU A 137 -5.96 -9.54 -12.98
CA LEU A 137 -4.85 -8.91 -12.26
C LEU A 137 -4.88 -7.40 -12.49
N MET A 138 -4.82 -6.63 -11.41
CA MET A 138 -4.89 -5.18 -11.46
C MET A 138 -3.72 -4.53 -10.74
N LEU A 139 -3.30 -3.35 -11.22
CA LEU A 139 -2.30 -2.54 -10.55
C LEU A 139 -2.91 -1.90 -9.30
N LEU A 140 -2.26 -2.13 -8.16
CA LEU A 140 -2.53 -1.45 -6.90
C LEU A 140 -1.52 -0.32 -6.72
N TYR A 141 -1.98 0.88 -6.47
CA TYR A 141 -1.08 2.01 -6.18
C TYR A 141 -1.77 3.04 -5.29
N SER A 142 -1.00 3.69 -4.46
CA SER A 142 -1.46 4.81 -3.64
C SER A 142 -0.31 5.78 -3.34
N ILE A 143 -0.66 6.98 -2.99
CA ILE A 143 0.29 8.03 -2.59
C ILE A 143 -0.27 8.80 -1.41
N GLY A 144 0.58 9.11 -0.44
CA GLY A 144 0.12 9.83 0.74
C GLY A 144 1.23 10.18 1.71
N VAL A 145 0.81 10.49 2.90
CA VAL A 145 1.68 10.81 4.04
C VAL A 145 1.47 9.78 5.14
N TYR A 146 2.50 9.54 5.95
CA TYR A 146 2.41 8.67 7.11
C TYR A 146 3.02 9.35 8.35
N PHE A 147 2.45 9.06 9.49
CA PHE A 147 2.84 9.61 10.78
C PHE A 147 3.05 8.46 11.78
N PRO A 148 4.30 8.16 12.20
CA PRO A 148 4.56 7.25 13.31
C PRO A 148 4.00 7.81 14.63
N LEU A 149 3.37 6.95 15.43
CA LEU A 149 2.73 7.27 16.71
C LEU A 149 3.42 6.56 17.88
#